data_c41dc8057c905cdf8f74419a28950a34
#
_entry.id   c41dc8057c905cdf8f74419a28950a34
#
_cell.length_a   1.000
_cell.length_b   1.000
_cell.length_c   1.000
_cell.angle_alpha   90.00
_cell.angle_beta   90.00
_cell.angle_gamma   90.00
#
_symmetry.space_group_name_H-M   'P 1'
#
loop_
_entity.id
_entity.type
_entity.pdbx_description
1 polymer ?
#
loop_
_entity_poly.entity_id
_entity_poly.type
_entity_poly.pdbx_seq_one_letter_code
_entity_poly.pdbx_strand_id
1 'polypeptide(L)'
;MNRILLTTFPGAFMHYGGGEREIHLLNEALNGSGMLCDIYGPTSRSITSYQAVIHFSMASGSEQVIASAVEHGLRLILWPNLWFVDPPSPDSIEKLNALLGYFHAVVFRSQAEENHFRQYLDLSNKDVIRVYPLISPKFFRKNVTDVFRESYGLDFYAIWPGIIEPQKNQLAAVRAFNGLNLALIISGAVRDKYYADECKRQAGANIKFIPAMPFGSEQHLSALAHSQMVIELPLDFPGTSAIEAAAMGTKLLLPRSSWADEMLGPYCTQVDPCNEDEIRNAIEFALCQQSKTTVPRTDFLNMFNAVSPLVNYINLI
;
A
#
# COMPACT_ATOMS: atom_id res chain seq x y z
N MET A 1 -22.24 -18.79 9.85
CA MET A 1 -21.51 -18.00 8.84
C MET A 1 -21.28 -16.62 9.44
N ASN A 2 -20.03 -16.28 9.72
CA ASN A 2 -19.69 -15.02 10.39
C ASN A 2 -19.96 -13.84 9.45
N ARG A 3 -20.49 -12.76 10.02
CA ARG A 3 -20.83 -11.54 9.29
C ARG A 3 -19.97 -10.39 9.79
N ILE A 4 -19.22 -9.80 8.89
CA ILE A 4 -18.21 -8.79 9.16
C ILE A 4 -18.60 -7.49 8.47
N LEU A 5 -18.45 -6.37 9.18
CA LEU A 5 -18.58 -5.05 8.61
C LEU A 5 -17.20 -4.39 8.49
N LEU A 6 -16.81 -4.01 7.29
CA LEU A 6 -15.63 -3.17 7.07
C LEU A 6 -16.06 -1.71 7.16
N THR A 7 -15.36 -0.95 7.99
CA THR A 7 -15.59 0.50 8.14
C THR A 7 -14.28 1.27 7.99
N THR A 8 -14.38 2.56 7.71
CA THR A 8 -13.23 3.46 7.61
C THR A 8 -13.66 4.88 7.99
N PHE A 9 -12.76 5.85 7.94
CA PHE A 9 -13.09 7.24 8.22
C PHE A 9 -14.07 7.82 7.17
N PRO A 10 -14.90 8.81 7.54
CA PRO A 10 -16.00 9.30 6.68
C PRO A 10 -15.57 9.85 5.32
N GLY A 11 -14.37 10.42 5.23
CA GLY A 11 -13.83 10.98 3.99
C GLY A 11 -13.19 9.97 3.05
N ALA A 12 -13.08 8.70 3.44
CA ALA A 12 -12.58 7.64 2.58
C ALA A 12 -13.46 7.51 1.33
N PHE A 13 -12.90 7.00 0.26
CA PHE A 13 -13.54 6.89 -1.06
C PHE A 13 -13.84 8.21 -1.79
N MET A 14 -13.73 9.37 -1.13
CA MET A 14 -13.77 10.66 -1.82
C MET A 14 -12.46 10.92 -2.60
N HIS A 15 -11.35 10.39 -2.10
CA HIS A 15 -10.02 10.47 -2.72
C HIS A 15 -9.42 9.06 -2.78
N TYR A 16 -9.81 8.31 -3.81
CA TYR A 16 -9.46 6.91 -3.95
C TYR A 16 -7.94 6.68 -4.05
N GLY A 17 -7.41 5.86 -3.15
CA GLY A 17 -5.98 5.55 -3.04
C GLY A 17 -5.69 4.10 -2.70
N GLY A 18 -4.50 3.85 -2.14
CA GLY A 18 -4.05 2.52 -1.75
C GLY A 18 -4.90 1.90 -0.63
N GLY A 19 -5.31 2.71 0.36
CA GLY A 19 -6.12 2.25 1.48
C GLY A 19 -7.52 1.79 1.05
N GLU A 20 -8.20 2.54 0.20
CA GLU A 20 -9.52 2.18 -0.32
C GLU A 20 -9.46 0.91 -1.18
N ARG A 21 -8.38 0.71 -1.95
CA ARG A 21 -8.14 -0.54 -2.69
C ARG A 21 -7.97 -1.72 -1.74
N GLU A 22 -7.23 -1.54 -0.67
CA GLU A 22 -6.98 -2.58 0.31
C GLU A 22 -8.27 -3.02 1.01
N ILE A 23 -9.18 -2.08 1.33
CA ILE A 23 -10.51 -2.39 1.84
C ILE A 23 -11.31 -3.28 0.86
N HIS A 24 -11.29 -2.96 -0.43
CA HIS A 24 -11.96 -3.77 -1.44
C HIS A 24 -11.35 -5.17 -1.58
N LEU A 25 -10.02 -5.29 -1.57
CA LEU A 25 -9.33 -6.58 -1.61
C LEU A 25 -9.61 -7.40 -0.36
N LEU A 26 -9.65 -6.76 0.82
CA LEU A 26 -10.02 -7.42 2.07
C LEU A 26 -11.46 -7.93 2.02
N ASN A 27 -12.39 -7.12 1.51
CA ASN A 27 -13.78 -7.54 1.32
C ASN A 27 -13.89 -8.77 0.39
N GLU A 28 -13.17 -8.75 -0.74
CA GLU A 28 -13.11 -9.88 -1.69
C GLU A 28 -12.52 -11.13 -1.03
N ALA A 29 -11.39 -10.97 -0.30
CA ALA A 29 -10.71 -12.09 0.34
C ALA A 29 -11.55 -12.73 1.44
N LEU A 30 -12.24 -11.95 2.29
CA LEU A 30 -13.10 -12.47 3.35
C LEU A 30 -14.33 -13.17 2.78
N ASN A 31 -15.00 -12.58 1.78
CA ASN A 31 -16.13 -13.23 1.12
C ASN A 31 -15.72 -14.53 0.41
N GLY A 32 -14.59 -14.53 -0.30
CA GLY A 32 -14.03 -15.72 -0.94
C GLY A 32 -13.58 -16.80 0.04
N SER A 33 -13.32 -16.43 1.30
CA SER A 33 -13.00 -17.36 2.39
C SER A 33 -14.24 -17.88 3.14
N GLY A 34 -15.45 -17.64 2.61
CA GLY A 34 -16.70 -18.16 3.15
C GLY A 34 -17.31 -17.32 4.28
N MET A 35 -16.86 -16.09 4.49
CA MET A 35 -17.52 -15.13 5.37
C MET A 35 -18.55 -14.30 4.61
N LEU A 36 -19.45 -13.62 5.33
CA LEU A 36 -20.25 -12.54 4.77
C LEU A 36 -19.66 -11.22 5.19
N CYS A 37 -19.03 -10.53 4.27
CA CYS A 37 -18.35 -9.27 4.52
C CYS A 37 -18.98 -8.16 3.67
N ASP A 38 -19.42 -7.09 4.33
CA ASP A 38 -19.93 -5.88 3.69
C ASP A 38 -19.00 -4.69 3.98
N ILE A 39 -18.88 -3.78 3.04
CA ILE A 39 -18.28 -2.46 3.28
C ILE A 39 -19.43 -1.53 3.72
N TYR A 40 -19.24 -0.79 4.83
CA TYR A 40 -20.22 0.15 5.33
C TYR A 40 -20.61 1.20 4.28
N GLY A 41 -21.90 1.31 4.03
CA GLY A 41 -22.45 2.23 3.06
C GLY A 41 -23.93 1.95 2.78
N PRO A 42 -24.51 2.57 1.74
CA PRO A 42 -25.94 2.46 1.44
C PRO A 42 -26.44 1.04 1.20
N THR A 43 -25.56 0.12 0.83
CA THR A 43 -25.88 -1.28 0.52
C THR A 43 -25.51 -2.25 1.65
N SER A 44 -24.88 -1.79 2.72
CA SER A 44 -24.58 -2.64 3.87
C SER A 44 -25.86 -2.95 4.66
N ARG A 45 -25.83 -4.07 5.39
CA ARG A 45 -26.91 -4.45 6.31
C ARG A 45 -26.93 -3.55 7.54
N SER A 46 -27.97 -3.66 8.35
CA SER A 46 -28.01 -3.02 9.69
C SER A 46 -26.85 -3.53 10.53
N ILE A 47 -26.31 -2.64 11.37
CA ILE A 47 -25.19 -2.93 12.27
C ILE A 47 -25.45 -4.16 13.16
N THR A 48 -26.69 -4.38 13.57
CA THR A 48 -27.14 -5.52 14.37
C THR A 48 -26.99 -6.88 13.65
N SER A 49 -26.71 -6.87 12.37
CA SER A 49 -26.53 -8.09 11.57
C SER A 49 -25.11 -8.66 11.62
N TYR A 50 -24.15 -7.95 12.21
CA TYR A 50 -22.75 -8.32 12.22
C TYR A 50 -22.30 -8.79 13.59
N GLN A 51 -21.24 -9.60 13.64
CA GLN A 51 -20.57 -10.05 14.89
C GLN A 51 -19.28 -9.24 15.15
N ALA A 52 -18.64 -8.78 14.09
CA ALA A 52 -17.42 -7.99 14.22
C ALA A 52 -17.36 -6.85 13.20
N VAL A 53 -16.64 -5.81 13.59
CA VAL A 53 -16.27 -4.68 12.74
C VAL A 53 -14.76 -4.69 12.57
N ILE A 54 -14.29 -4.63 11.33
CA ILE A 54 -12.90 -4.32 11.03
C ILE A 54 -12.85 -2.86 10.61
N HIS A 55 -12.26 -2.03 11.45
CA HIS A 55 -12.13 -0.60 11.18
C HIS A 55 -10.76 -0.30 10.56
N PHE A 56 -10.79 0.33 9.40
CA PHE A 56 -9.61 0.64 8.60
C PHE A 56 -9.18 2.09 8.79
N SER A 57 -7.94 2.30 9.19
CA SER A 57 -7.34 3.60 9.49
C SER A 57 -7.58 4.10 10.92
N MET A 58 -6.63 4.90 11.41
CA MET A 58 -6.73 5.66 12.66
C MET A 58 -6.94 7.17 12.41
N ALA A 59 -7.41 7.53 11.21
CA ALA A 59 -7.75 8.92 10.90
C ALA A 59 -8.93 9.40 11.74
N SER A 60 -8.96 10.70 12.05
CA SER A 60 -10.04 11.35 12.80
C SER A 60 -11.41 11.25 12.09
N GLY A 61 -12.49 11.36 12.85
CA GLY A 61 -13.86 11.31 12.37
C GLY A 61 -14.50 9.93 12.40
N SER A 62 -13.80 8.93 12.93
CA SER A 62 -14.28 7.53 13.04
C SER A 62 -15.04 7.26 14.35
N GLU A 63 -15.06 8.21 15.28
CA GLU A 63 -15.54 8.05 16.66
C GLU A 63 -16.99 7.59 16.72
N GLN A 64 -17.86 8.13 15.85
CA GLN A 64 -19.28 7.75 15.82
C GLN A 64 -19.48 6.30 15.35
N VAL A 65 -18.72 5.86 14.37
CA VAL A 65 -18.80 4.48 13.85
C VAL A 65 -18.33 3.48 14.91
N ILE A 66 -17.24 3.82 15.60
CA ILE A 66 -16.67 3.00 16.68
C ILE A 66 -17.63 2.97 17.86
N ALA A 67 -18.17 4.11 18.30
CA ALA A 67 -19.14 4.19 19.38
C ALA A 67 -20.37 3.32 19.09
N SER A 68 -20.92 3.40 17.87
CA SER A 68 -22.05 2.57 17.49
C SER A 68 -21.73 1.07 17.53
N ALA A 69 -20.55 0.66 17.11
CA ALA A 69 -20.12 -0.73 17.20
C ALA A 69 -20.00 -1.19 18.67
N VAL A 70 -19.46 -0.35 19.54
CA VAL A 70 -19.36 -0.61 20.98
C VAL A 70 -20.75 -0.75 21.62
N GLU A 71 -21.68 0.18 21.34
CA GLU A 71 -23.06 0.15 21.84
C GLU A 71 -23.80 -1.14 21.48
N HIS A 72 -23.48 -1.74 20.34
CA HIS A 72 -24.07 -2.99 19.87
C HIS A 72 -23.27 -4.24 20.30
N GLY A 73 -22.24 -4.09 21.13
CA GLY A 73 -21.42 -5.18 21.63
C GLY A 73 -20.63 -5.94 20.57
N LEU A 74 -20.31 -5.28 19.45
CA LEU A 74 -19.58 -5.90 18.37
C LEU A 74 -18.09 -6.04 18.70
N ARG A 75 -17.47 -7.11 18.22
CA ARG A 75 -16.01 -7.27 18.30
C ARG A 75 -15.34 -6.28 17.35
N LEU A 76 -14.46 -5.43 17.88
CA LEU A 76 -13.75 -4.41 17.13
C LEU A 76 -12.33 -4.87 16.82
N ILE A 77 -11.96 -4.87 15.55
CA ILE A 77 -10.64 -5.19 15.03
C ILE A 77 -10.12 -3.96 14.29
N LEU A 78 -8.92 -3.50 14.64
CA LEU A 78 -8.28 -2.36 14.00
C LEU A 78 -7.35 -2.82 12.88
N TRP A 79 -7.47 -2.19 11.72
CA TRP A 79 -6.48 -2.20 10.64
C TRP A 79 -5.88 -0.79 10.57
N PRO A 80 -4.75 -0.50 11.22
CA PRO A 80 -4.34 0.87 11.53
C PRO A 80 -4.05 1.73 10.32
N ASN A 81 -3.44 1.17 9.28
CA ASN A 81 -2.98 1.89 8.09
C ASN A 81 -2.30 3.22 8.47
N LEU A 82 -1.39 3.14 9.44
CA LEU A 82 -0.71 4.26 10.07
C LEU A 82 0.79 4.04 9.99
N TRP A 83 1.52 5.09 9.64
CA TRP A 83 2.97 5.13 9.70
C TRP A 83 3.42 6.55 10.05
N PHE A 84 4.30 6.66 11.02
CA PHE A 84 4.87 7.94 11.41
C PHE A 84 6.20 8.14 10.69
N VAL A 85 6.30 9.17 9.86
CA VAL A 85 7.58 9.60 9.26
C VAL A 85 8.43 10.29 10.33
N ASP A 86 7.79 11.21 11.07
CA ASP A 86 8.38 11.87 12.22
C ASP A 86 7.75 11.35 13.52
N PRO A 87 8.47 11.40 14.66
CA PRO A 87 7.89 11.02 15.94
C PRO A 87 6.61 11.82 16.25
N PRO A 88 5.48 11.14 16.56
CA PRO A 88 4.23 11.83 16.87
C PRO A 88 4.34 12.61 18.18
N SER A 89 3.55 13.69 18.31
CA SER A 89 3.48 14.46 19.54
C SER A 89 2.87 13.65 20.70
N PRO A 90 3.19 13.95 21.97
CA PRO A 90 2.56 13.28 23.12
C PRO A 90 1.04 13.32 23.09
N ASP A 91 0.44 14.47 22.73
CA ASP A 91 -1.01 14.61 22.58
C ASP A 91 -1.59 13.68 21.47
N SER A 92 -0.86 13.54 20.37
CA SER A 92 -1.27 12.58 19.31
C SER A 92 -1.20 11.14 19.81
N ILE A 93 -0.15 10.79 20.55
CA ILE A 93 0.01 9.44 21.13
C ILE A 93 -1.13 9.14 22.11
N GLU A 94 -1.48 10.10 22.98
CA GLU A 94 -2.57 9.94 23.93
C GLU A 94 -3.91 9.68 23.21
N LYS A 95 -4.24 10.50 22.22
CA LYS A 95 -5.47 10.35 21.42
C LYS A 95 -5.53 9.01 20.68
N LEU A 96 -4.42 8.58 20.09
CA LEU A 96 -4.34 7.31 19.38
C LEU A 96 -4.46 6.11 20.34
N ASN A 97 -3.86 6.18 21.52
CA ASN A 97 -4.02 5.15 22.55
C ASN A 97 -5.46 5.10 23.11
N ALA A 98 -6.09 6.25 23.29
CA ALA A 98 -7.50 6.31 23.69
C ALA A 98 -8.40 5.64 22.63
N LEU A 99 -8.19 5.93 21.35
CA LEU A 99 -8.88 5.27 20.25
C LEU A 99 -8.60 3.75 20.23
N LEU A 100 -7.34 3.37 20.34
CA LEU A 100 -6.92 1.97 20.40
C LEU A 100 -7.59 1.20 21.55
N GLY A 101 -7.92 1.90 22.64
CA GLY A 101 -8.61 1.32 23.78
C GLY A 101 -9.92 0.58 23.43
N TYR A 102 -10.63 1.00 22.41
CA TYR A 102 -11.90 0.38 21.98
C TYR A 102 -11.73 -0.93 21.21
N PHE A 103 -10.54 -1.20 20.66
CA PHE A 103 -10.30 -2.38 19.84
C PHE A 103 -9.84 -3.59 20.66
N HIS A 104 -10.24 -4.77 20.25
CA HIS A 104 -9.87 -6.05 20.86
C HIS A 104 -8.61 -6.61 20.20
N ALA A 105 -8.48 -6.41 18.88
CA ALA A 105 -7.36 -6.89 18.10
C ALA A 105 -6.85 -5.83 17.13
N VAL A 106 -5.59 -5.97 16.74
CA VAL A 106 -4.93 -5.11 15.73
C VAL A 106 -4.32 -5.99 14.64
N VAL A 107 -4.55 -5.61 13.39
CA VAL A 107 -4.01 -6.30 12.22
C VAL A 107 -2.82 -5.53 11.68
N PHE A 108 -1.69 -6.20 11.48
CA PHE A 108 -0.51 -5.66 10.81
C PHE A 108 -0.18 -6.45 9.54
N ARG A 109 0.38 -5.78 8.54
CA ARG A 109 0.77 -6.38 7.25
C ARG A 109 2.20 -6.91 7.26
N SER A 110 2.98 -6.59 8.29
CA SER A 110 4.36 -7.00 8.46
C SER A 110 4.80 -6.92 9.92
N GLN A 111 5.90 -7.59 10.26
CA GLN A 111 6.57 -7.43 11.54
C GLN A 111 7.16 -6.01 11.66
N ALA A 112 7.65 -5.47 10.55
CA ALA A 112 8.20 -4.10 10.51
C ALA A 112 7.13 -3.06 10.86
N GLU A 113 5.90 -3.20 10.35
CA GLU A 113 4.75 -2.33 10.68
C GLU A 113 4.39 -2.48 12.17
N GLU A 114 4.29 -3.69 12.68
CA GLU A 114 4.03 -3.95 14.11
C GLU A 114 5.10 -3.32 14.99
N ASN A 115 6.39 -3.53 14.67
CA ASN A 115 7.50 -2.99 15.45
C ASN A 115 7.50 -1.45 15.43
N HIS A 116 7.18 -0.84 14.27
CA HIS A 116 7.05 0.61 14.18
C HIS A 116 5.90 1.13 15.05
N PHE A 117 4.75 0.46 15.01
CA PHE A 117 3.58 0.83 15.79
C PHE A 117 3.84 0.73 17.31
N ARG A 118 4.51 -0.34 17.76
CA ARG A 118 4.86 -0.58 19.17
C ARG A 118 5.83 0.44 19.77
N GLN A 119 6.53 1.24 18.95
CA GLN A 119 7.39 2.32 19.47
C GLN A 119 6.58 3.46 20.10
N TYR A 120 5.32 3.62 19.69
CA TYR A 120 4.50 4.77 20.06
C TYR A 120 3.19 4.40 20.75
N LEU A 121 2.67 3.20 20.51
CA LEU A 121 1.33 2.82 20.94
C LEU A 121 1.35 1.51 21.74
N ASP A 122 0.48 1.44 22.75
CA ASP A 122 0.41 0.30 23.68
C ASP A 122 -0.48 -0.82 23.13
N LEU A 123 0.13 -1.95 22.84
CA LEU A 123 -0.53 -3.18 22.39
C LEU A 123 -0.60 -4.27 23.47
N SER A 124 -0.28 -3.97 24.73
CA SER A 124 -0.12 -4.99 25.80
C SER A 124 -1.38 -5.83 26.04
N ASN A 125 -2.56 -5.23 25.81
CA ASN A 125 -3.86 -5.88 26.01
C ASN A 125 -4.62 -6.14 24.70
N LYS A 126 -3.90 -6.29 23.59
CA LYS A 126 -4.50 -6.48 22.27
C LYS A 126 -4.04 -7.79 21.65
N ASP A 127 -4.98 -8.50 21.03
CA ASP A 127 -4.62 -9.58 20.13
C ASP A 127 -3.96 -8.98 18.88
N VAL A 128 -2.81 -9.53 18.49
CA VAL A 128 -2.09 -9.10 17.30
C VAL A 128 -2.24 -10.15 16.22
N ILE A 129 -2.75 -9.72 15.07
CA ILE A 129 -2.99 -10.58 13.91
C ILE A 129 -2.08 -10.10 12.77
N ARG A 130 -1.34 -11.00 12.14
CA ARG A 130 -0.53 -10.65 10.97
C ARG A 130 -1.17 -11.18 9.70
N VAL A 131 -1.48 -10.26 8.79
CA VAL A 131 -2.04 -10.54 7.46
C VAL A 131 -1.05 -10.00 6.44
N TYR A 132 -0.59 -10.82 5.51
CA TYR A 132 0.27 -10.34 4.44
C TYR A 132 -0.47 -9.38 3.52
N PRO A 133 0.25 -8.48 2.79
CA PRO A 133 -0.36 -7.57 1.83
C PRO A 133 -1.25 -8.31 0.84
N LEU A 134 -2.46 -7.82 0.68
CA LEU A 134 -3.43 -8.42 -0.24
C LEU A 134 -3.15 -7.97 -1.67
N ILE A 135 -2.87 -8.93 -2.55
CA ILE A 135 -2.55 -8.68 -3.95
C ILE A 135 -3.63 -9.28 -4.84
N SER A 136 -4.14 -8.47 -5.75
CA SER A 136 -5.13 -8.94 -6.72
C SER A 136 -4.53 -10.03 -7.63
N PRO A 137 -5.27 -11.13 -7.90
CA PRO A 137 -4.84 -12.18 -8.82
C PRO A 137 -4.45 -11.68 -10.22
N LYS A 138 -4.90 -10.49 -10.60
CA LYS A 138 -4.57 -9.87 -11.90
C LYS A 138 -3.06 -9.65 -12.10
N PHE A 139 -2.30 -9.41 -11.01
CA PHE A 139 -0.85 -9.17 -11.08
C PHE A 139 -0.01 -10.45 -11.27
N PHE A 140 -0.63 -11.63 -11.27
CA PHE A 140 0.04 -12.90 -11.55
C PHE A 140 -0.16 -13.39 -12.98
N ARG A 141 -0.72 -12.57 -13.86
CA ARG A 141 -0.92 -12.90 -15.28
C ARG A 141 0.44 -12.97 -15.99
N LYS A 142 0.66 -14.09 -16.71
CA LYS A 142 1.90 -14.31 -17.47
C LYS A 142 1.94 -13.55 -18.80
N ASN A 143 0.79 -13.38 -19.43
CA ASN A 143 0.68 -12.74 -20.75
C ASN A 143 0.01 -11.39 -20.57
N VAL A 144 0.80 -10.34 -20.55
CA VAL A 144 0.36 -8.95 -20.46
C VAL A 144 0.64 -8.28 -21.81
N THR A 145 -0.36 -7.59 -22.34
CA THR A 145 -0.23 -6.84 -23.60
C THR A 145 0.73 -5.67 -23.46
N ASP A 146 1.25 -5.16 -24.57
CA ASP A 146 2.19 -4.03 -24.56
C ASP A 146 1.51 -2.67 -24.78
N VAL A 147 0.24 -2.58 -24.47
CA VAL A 147 -0.61 -1.42 -24.73
C VAL A 147 -0.05 -0.12 -24.13
N PHE A 148 0.68 -0.18 -23.03
CA PHE A 148 1.24 1.02 -22.40
C PHE A 148 2.35 1.65 -23.25
N ARG A 149 3.33 0.85 -23.68
CA ARG A 149 4.43 1.34 -24.53
C ARG A 149 3.91 1.87 -25.86
N GLU A 150 2.98 1.15 -26.47
CA GLU A 150 2.32 1.55 -27.72
C GLU A 150 1.58 2.88 -27.58
N SER A 151 0.82 3.06 -26.48
CA SER A 151 0.03 4.28 -26.25
C SER A 151 0.86 5.53 -25.99
N TYR A 152 2.04 5.39 -25.37
CA TYR A 152 2.89 6.51 -24.98
C TYR A 152 4.14 6.66 -25.84
N GLY A 153 4.37 5.78 -26.83
CA GLY A 153 5.56 5.77 -27.69
C GLY A 153 6.84 5.59 -26.88
N LEU A 154 6.86 4.61 -25.97
CA LEU A 154 7.95 4.38 -25.03
C LEU A 154 8.60 3.03 -25.30
N ASP A 155 9.90 3.00 -25.54
CA ASP A 155 10.64 1.75 -25.63
C ASP A 155 11.30 1.35 -24.30
N PHE A 156 11.86 2.33 -23.60
CA PHE A 156 12.67 2.15 -22.40
C PHE A 156 12.24 3.13 -21.33
N TYR A 157 11.69 2.64 -20.21
CA TYR A 157 11.23 3.49 -19.11
C TYR A 157 11.28 2.79 -17.76
N ALA A 158 11.45 3.59 -16.72
CA ALA A 158 11.11 3.26 -15.35
C ALA A 158 9.76 3.89 -15.01
N ILE A 159 9.03 3.30 -14.06
CA ILE A 159 7.73 3.83 -13.64
C ILE A 159 7.65 3.99 -12.13
N TRP A 160 7.01 5.07 -11.70
CA TRP A 160 6.57 5.31 -10.32
C TRP A 160 5.05 5.38 -10.30
N PRO A 161 4.35 4.32 -9.87
CA PRO A 161 2.90 4.35 -9.67
C PRO A 161 2.58 4.80 -8.24
N GLY A 162 1.83 5.89 -8.09
CA GLY A 162 1.43 6.34 -6.75
C GLY A 162 0.99 7.79 -6.67
N ILE A 163 0.38 8.14 -5.56
CA ILE A 163 -0.06 9.51 -5.25
C ILE A 163 1.15 10.44 -5.23
N ILE A 164 1.00 11.63 -5.78
CA ILE A 164 2.06 12.65 -5.82
C ILE A 164 1.88 13.56 -4.61
N GLU A 165 2.79 13.42 -3.64
CA GLU A 165 2.81 14.17 -2.38
C GLU A 165 4.22 14.10 -1.73
N PRO A 166 4.59 15.02 -0.82
CA PRO A 166 5.93 15.09 -0.22
C PRO A 166 6.40 13.78 0.44
N GLN A 167 5.51 13.09 1.16
CA GLN A 167 5.85 11.84 1.84
C GLN A 167 6.24 10.70 0.89
N LYS A 168 5.76 10.75 -0.37
CA LYS A 168 6.14 9.78 -1.40
C LYS A 168 7.46 10.10 -2.08
N ASN A 169 8.03 11.31 -1.88
CA ASN A 169 9.39 11.67 -2.23
C ASN A 169 9.75 11.53 -3.73
N GLN A 170 8.79 11.78 -4.65
CA GLN A 170 9.06 11.72 -6.09
C GLN A 170 10.14 12.71 -6.52
N LEU A 171 10.34 13.80 -5.78
CA LEU A 171 11.33 14.83 -6.12
C LEU A 171 12.75 14.29 -6.12
N ALA A 172 13.11 13.39 -5.20
CA ALA A 172 14.42 12.73 -5.19
C ALA A 172 14.63 11.88 -6.45
N ALA A 173 13.62 11.12 -6.88
CA ALA A 173 13.69 10.37 -8.13
C ALA A 173 13.78 11.30 -9.35
N VAL A 174 13.02 12.38 -9.40
CA VAL A 174 13.09 13.38 -10.48
C VAL A 174 14.52 13.90 -10.63
N ARG A 175 15.18 14.28 -9.53
CA ARG A 175 16.55 14.78 -9.53
C ARG A 175 17.54 13.70 -9.97
N ALA A 176 17.41 12.49 -9.44
CA ALA A 176 18.29 11.38 -9.78
C ALA A 176 18.18 10.95 -11.26
N PHE A 177 16.99 11.08 -11.86
CA PHE A 177 16.76 10.72 -13.28
C PHE A 177 17.19 11.79 -14.28
N ASN A 178 17.36 13.04 -13.87
CA ASN A 178 17.75 14.10 -14.77
C ASN A 178 19.05 13.75 -15.49
N GLY A 179 18.99 13.76 -16.84
CA GLY A 179 20.13 13.47 -17.71
C GLY A 179 20.44 11.97 -17.90
N LEU A 180 19.70 11.04 -17.31
CA LEU A 180 19.80 9.62 -17.65
C LEU A 180 19.18 9.32 -19.01
N ASN A 181 19.73 8.33 -19.69
CA ASN A 181 19.15 7.79 -20.93
C ASN A 181 18.06 6.74 -20.61
N LEU A 182 17.18 7.09 -19.71
CA LEU A 182 16.02 6.29 -19.31
C LEU A 182 14.87 7.23 -19.01
N ALA A 183 13.70 6.96 -19.57
CA ALA A 183 12.52 7.74 -19.24
C ALA A 183 12.00 7.36 -17.85
N LEU A 184 11.60 8.36 -17.04
CA LEU A 184 10.83 8.15 -15.83
C LEU A 184 9.37 8.56 -16.06
N ILE A 185 8.45 7.64 -15.83
CA ILE A 185 7.01 7.89 -15.87
C ILE A 185 6.48 7.93 -14.44
N ILE A 186 5.96 9.08 -14.03
CA ILE A 186 5.29 9.24 -12.74
C ILE A 186 3.78 9.22 -13.00
N SER A 187 3.11 8.18 -12.53
CA SER A 187 1.67 7.95 -12.74
C SER A 187 0.93 8.03 -11.42
N GLY A 188 0.08 9.03 -11.23
CA GLY A 188 -0.68 9.14 -9.99
C GLY A 188 -1.60 10.35 -9.90
N ALA A 189 -2.50 10.28 -8.91
CA ALA A 189 -3.30 11.43 -8.52
C ALA A 189 -2.44 12.46 -7.77
N VAL A 190 -2.65 13.72 -8.04
CA VAL A 190 -1.99 14.83 -7.34
C VAL A 190 -2.76 15.11 -6.05
N ARG A 191 -2.16 14.85 -4.90
CA ARG A 191 -2.71 15.21 -3.59
C ARG A 191 -2.19 16.56 -3.12
N ASP A 192 -0.91 16.83 -3.37
CA ASP A 192 -0.27 18.13 -3.10
C ASP A 192 0.12 18.80 -4.43
N LYS A 193 -0.61 19.86 -4.77
CA LYS A 193 -0.39 20.58 -6.03
C LYS A 193 0.96 21.31 -6.05
N TYR A 194 1.36 21.94 -4.92
CA TYR A 194 2.61 22.69 -4.86
C TYR A 194 3.81 21.77 -5.03
N TYR A 195 3.78 20.62 -4.37
CA TYR A 195 4.81 19.61 -4.52
C TYR A 195 4.86 19.04 -5.95
N ALA A 196 3.72 18.73 -6.53
CA ALA A 196 3.66 18.24 -7.91
C ALA A 196 4.19 19.27 -8.93
N ASP A 197 3.86 20.55 -8.75
CA ASP A 197 4.37 21.64 -9.60
C ASP A 197 5.89 21.78 -9.43
N GLU A 198 6.42 21.62 -8.21
CA GLU A 198 7.86 21.60 -7.95
C GLU A 198 8.57 20.41 -8.63
N CYS A 199 8.00 19.21 -8.52
CA CYS A 199 8.51 18.03 -9.23
C CYS A 199 8.57 18.26 -10.75
N LYS A 200 7.51 18.82 -11.33
CA LYS A 200 7.45 19.14 -12.78
C LYS A 200 8.45 20.22 -13.17
N ARG A 201 8.64 21.23 -12.33
CA ARG A 201 9.60 22.33 -12.59
C ARG A 201 11.05 21.82 -12.63
N GLN A 202 11.37 20.81 -11.83
CA GLN A 202 12.71 20.22 -11.78
C GLN A 202 12.91 19.06 -12.76
N ALA A 203 11.84 18.57 -13.39
CA ALA A 203 11.90 17.44 -14.31
C ALA A 203 12.62 17.76 -15.61
N GLY A 204 13.56 16.92 -16.00
CA GLY A 204 14.19 16.93 -17.32
C GLY A 204 13.26 16.40 -18.42
N ALA A 205 13.69 16.51 -19.66
CA ALA A 205 12.90 16.10 -20.84
C ALA A 205 12.57 14.59 -20.86
N ASN A 206 13.33 13.77 -20.13
CA ASN A 206 13.12 12.33 -20.02
C ASN A 206 12.11 11.95 -18.91
N ILE A 207 11.48 12.91 -18.23
CA ILE A 207 10.54 12.65 -17.14
C ILE A 207 9.14 13.09 -17.55
N LYS A 208 8.16 12.18 -17.44
CA LYS A 208 6.77 12.42 -17.83
C LYS A 208 5.84 12.15 -16.64
N PHE A 209 4.88 13.06 -16.43
CA PHE A 209 3.79 12.91 -15.47
C PHE A 209 2.51 12.54 -16.20
N ILE A 210 1.87 11.46 -15.80
CA ILE A 210 0.60 11.00 -16.40
C ILE A 210 -0.45 10.81 -15.29
N PRO A 211 -1.74 10.88 -15.64
CA PRO A 211 -2.81 10.56 -14.70
C PRO A 211 -2.68 9.15 -14.10
N ALA A 212 -3.31 8.95 -12.95
CA ALA A 212 -3.42 7.62 -12.37
C ALA A 212 -4.13 6.67 -13.33
N MET A 213 -3.53 5.51 -13.56
CA MET A 213 -4.14 4.44 -14.34
C MET A 213 -5.19 3.71 -13.49
N PRO A 214 -6.32 3.27 -14.08
CA PRO A 214 -7.27 2.45 -13.36
C PRO A 214 -6.60 1.17 -12.85
N PHE A 215 -6.80 0.88 -11.57
CA PHE A 215 -6.14 -0.24 -10.89
C PHE A 215 -6.44 -1.59 -11.57
N GLY A 216 -5.40 -2.36 -11.85
CA GLY A 216 -5.50 -3.66 -12.49
C GLY A 216 -6.08 -3.64 -13.91
N SER A 217 -6.13 -2.47 -14.56
CA SER A 217 -6.43 -2.36 -15.99
C SER A 217 -5.28 -2.91 -16.83
N GLU A 218 -5.56 -3.27 -18.09
CA GLU A 218 -4.50 -3.71 -19.02
C GLU A 218 -3.38 -2.67 -19.14
N GLN A 219 -3.71 -1.38 -19.13
CA GLN A 219 -2.72 -0.30 -19.18
C GLN A 219 -1.85 -0.30 -17.92
N HIS A 220 -2.44 -0.48 -16.72
CA HIS A 220 -1.69 -0.55 -15.47
C HIS A 220 -0.77 -1.78 -15.43
N LEU A 221 -1.30 -2.97 -15.77
CA LEU A 221 -0.53 -4.19 -15.82
C LEU A 221 0.62 -4.09 -16.84
N SER A 222 0.31 -3.56 -18.04
CA SER A 222 1.29 -3.33 -19.11
C SER A 222 2.40 -2.39 -18.65
N ALA A 223 2.03 -1.29 -17.97
CA ALA A 223 2.99 -0.30 -17.48
C ALA A 223 3.99 -0.89 -16.49
N LEU A 224 3.56 -1.80 -15.60
CA LEU A 224 4.44 -2.49 -14.66
C LEU A 224 5.26 -3.57 -15.35
N ALA A 225 4.63 -4.47 -16.11
CA ALA A 225 5.26 -5.65 -16.70
C ALA A 225 6.37 -5.33 -17.71
N HIS A 226 6.22 -4.23 -18.44
CA HIS A 226 7.15 -3.84 -19.51
C HIS A 226 8.11 -2.71 -19.11
N SER A 227 8.01 -2.20 -17.87
CA SER A 227 9.01 -1.26 -17.36
C SER A 227 10.36 -1.94 -17.09
N GLN A 228 11.43 -1.18 -17.17
CA GLN A 228 12.77 -1.65 -16.78
C GLN A 228 12.87 -1.82 -15.27
N MET A 229 12.18 -0.96 -14.53
CA MET A 229 12.05 -1.03 -13.08
C MET A 229 10.84 -0.22 -12.60
N VAL A 230 10.32 -0.60 -11.45
CA VAL A 230 9.41 0.22 -10.66
C VAL A 230 10.22 0.87 -9.53
N ILE A 231 9.98 2.16 -9.33
CA ILE A 231 10.65 2.97 -8.32
C ILE A 231 9.63 3.50 -7.34
N GLU A 232 9.85 3.24 -6.08
CA GLU A 232 9.11 3.82 -4.98
C GLU A 232 10.09 4.13 -3.85
N LEU A 233 10.32 5.41 -3.57
CA LEU A 233 11.25 5.88 -2.55
C LEU A 233 10.53 6.71 -1.47
N PRO A 234 9.39 6.25 -0.93
CA PRO A 234 8.66 7.01 0.07
C PRO A 234 9.48 7.15 1.35
N LEU A 235 9.20 8.23 2.10
CA LEU A 235 9.79 8.47 3.42
C LEU A 235 9.06 7.68 4.52
N ASP A 236 7.84 7.23 4.24
CA ASP A 236 7.10 6.27 5.06
C ASP A 236 7.52 4.82 4.70
N PHE A 237 6.59 3.97 4.33
CA PHE A 237 6.91 2.62 3.84
C PHE A 237 6.39 2.43 2.41
N PRO A 238 7.03 1.55 1.61
CA PRO A 238 6.52 1.19 0.31
C PRO A 238 5.12 0.59 0.39
N GLY A 239 4.28 0.93 -0.58
CA GLY A 239 2.91 0.43 -0.63
C GLY A 239 2.78 -0.98 -1.23
N THR A 240 1.53 -1.40 -1.40
CA THR A 240 1.21 -2.65 -2.10
C THR A 240 1.68 -2.65 -3.56
N SER A 241 1.84 -1.47 -4.18
CA SER A 241 2.36 -1.31 -5.54
C SER A 241 3.75 -1.93 -5.73
N ALA A 242 4.63 -1.87 -4.73
CA ALA A 242 5.92 -2.55 -4.78
C ALA A 242 5.76 -4.08 -4.84
N ILE A 243 4.85 -4.64 -4.06
CA ILE A 243 4.56 -6.09 -4.07
C ILE A 243 3.86 -6.50 -5.38
N GLU A 244 2.96 -5.66 -5.90
CA GLU A 244 2.28 -5.85 -7.19
C GLU A 244 3.29 -5.92 -8.34
N ALA A 245 4.25 -4.99 -8.36
CA ALA A 245 5.33 -4.98 -9.34
C ALA A 245 6.26 -6.20 -9.20
N ALA A 246 6.58 -6.60 -7.96
CA ALA A 246 7.33 -7.83 -7.69
C ALA A 246 6.59 -9.07 -8.21
N ALA A 247 5.27 -9.15 -8.00
CA ALA A 247 4.43 -10.24 -8.50
C ALA A 247 4.47 -10.36 -10.04
N MET A 248 4.68 -9.24 -10.73
CA MET A 248 4.86 -9.20 -12.19
C MET A 248 6.29 -9.47 -12.65
N GLY A 249 7.22 -9.67 -11.72
CA GLY A 249 8.63 -9.95 -12.01
C GLY A 249 9.43 -8.71 -12.44
N THR A 250 8.96 -7.51 -12.11
CA THR A 250 9.62 -6.25 -12.45
C THR A 250 10.70 -5.93 -11.41
N LYS A 251 11.83 -5.36 -11.85
CA LYS A 251 12.87 -4.88 -10.94
C LYS A 251 12.33 -3.76 -10.05
N LEU A 252 12.81 -3.73 -8.81
CA LEU A 252 12.36 -2.76 -7.81
C LEU A 252 13.53 -1.95 -7.26
N LEU A 253 13.34 -0.64 -7.17
CA LEU A 253 14.19 0.27 -6.41
C LEU A 253 13.36 0.88 -5.27
N LEU A 254 13.72 0.55 -4.04
CA LEU A 254 12.96 0.86 -2.83
C LEU A 254 13.85 1.58 -1.79
N PRO A 255 13.25 2.27 -0.80
CA PRO A 255 14.00 2.79 0.32
C PRO A 255 14.54 1.66 1.19
N ARG A 256 15.75 1.81 1.71
CA ARG A 256 16.32 0.89 2.69
C ARG A 256 15.48 0.92 3.96
N SER A 257 14.88 -0.22 4.28
CA SER A 257 13.97 -0.33 5.41
C SER A 257 13.78 -1.77 5.86
N SER A 258 13.45 -1.97 7.15
CA SER A 258 13.08 -3.26 7.69
C SER A 258 11.86 -3.89 6.96
N TRP A 259 10.96 -3.07 6.45
CA TRP A 259 9.84 -3.53 5.63
C TRP A 259 10.34 -4.13 4.29
N ALA A 260 11.24 -3.45 3.60
CA ALA A 260 11.78 -3.95 2.34
C ALA A 260 12.58 -5.24 2.55
N ASP A 261 13.36 -5.33 3.63
CA ASP A 261 14.09 -6.55 4.00
C ASP A 261 13.15 -7.72 4.29
N GLU A 262 12.09 -7.47 5.07
CA GLU A 262 11.10 -8.50 5.43
C GLU A 262 10.30 -8.99 4.22
N MET A 263 9.84 -8.06 3.38
CA MET A 263 8.92 -8.37 2.30
C MET A 263 9.60 -8.89 1.04
N LEU A 264 10.72 -8.32 0.69
CA LEU A 264 11.37 -8.57 -0.60
C LEU A 264 12.82 -9.04 -0.46
N GLY A 265 13.51 -8.67 0.62
CA GLY A 265 14.89 -9.09 0.90
C GLY A 265 15.83 -8.80 -0.29
N PRO A 266 16.57 -9.83 -0.78
CA PRO A 266 17.52 -9.65 -1.87
C PRO A 266 16.88 -9.43 -3.26
N TYR A 267 15.57 -9.44 -3.37
CA TYR A 267 14.84 -9.33 -4.64
C TYR A 267 14.49 -7.90 -5.03
N CYS A 268 14.89 -6.93 -4.23
CA CYS A 268 14.82 -5.51 -4.57
C CYS A 268 16.17 -4.82 -4.33
N THR A 269 16.43 -3.77 -5.09
CA THR A 269 17.54 -2.86 -4.82
C THR A 269 17.07 -1.84 -3.79
N GLN A 270 17.87 -1.64 -2.74
CA GLN A 270 17.55 -0.71 -1.67
C GLN A 270 18.56 0.43 -1.60
N VAL A 271 18.06 1.65 -1.43
CA VAL A 271 18.86 2.89 -1.36
C VAL A 271 18.40 3.78 -0.21
N ASP A 272 19.25 4.70 0.20
CA ASP A 272 18.81 5.83 1.00
C ASP A 272 17.93 6.76 0.14
N PRO A 273 16.63 6.94 0.46
CA PRO A 273 15.71 7.73 -0.34
C PRO A 273 16.06 9.22 -0.34
N CYS A 274 16.95 9.68 0.52
CA CYS A 274 17.43 11.06 0.60
C CYS A 274 18.78 11.27 -0.10
N ASN A 275 19.42 10.23 -0.63
CA ASN A 275 20.72 10.30 -1.30
C ASN A 275 20.55 10.16 -2.82
N GLU A 276 20.54 11.29 -3.52
CA GLU A 276 20.33 11.36 -4.98
C GLU A 276 21.43 10.61 -5.77
N ASP A 277 22.69 10.64 -5.31
CA ASP A 277 23.79 9.94 -5.96
C ASP A 277 23.67 8.42 -5.80
N GLU A 278 23.28 7.96 -4.61
CA GLU A 278 23.02 6.53 -4.39
C GLU A 278 21.85 6.03 -5.25
N ILE A 279 20.77 6.82 -5.34
CA ILE A 279 19.61 6.51 -6.20
C ILE A 279 20.08 6.38 -7.67
N ARG A 280 20.83 7.37 -8.18
CA ARG A 280 21.35 7.37 -9.55
C ARG A 280 22.23 6.16 -9.83
N ASN A 281 23.22 5.89 -8.97
CA ASN A 281 24.13 4.76 -9.13
C ASN A 281 23.37 3.42 -9.11
N ALA A 282 22.35 3.29 -8.27
CA ALA A 282 21.52 2.08 -8.20
C ALA A 282 20.69 1.88 -9.48
N ILE A 283 20.16 2.97 -10.07
CA ILE A 283 19.45 2.90 -11.36
C ILE A 283 20.40 2.41 -12.46
N GLU A 284 21.57 3.04 -12.61
CA GLU A 284 22.55 2.68 -13.62
C GLU A 284 23.02 1.23 -13.45
N PHE A 285 23.30 0.80 -12.24
CA PHE A 285 23.65 -0.59 -11.93
C PHE A 285 22.55 -1.57 -12.31
N ALA A 286 21.29 -1.28 -11.93
CA ALA A 286 20.14 -2.14 -12.24
C ALA A 286 19.88 -2.26 -13.75
N LEU A 287 20.21 -1.24 -14.55
CA LEU A 287 20.10 -1.29 -16.01
C LEU A 287 21.12 -2.23 -16.63
N CYS A 288 22.31 -2.38 -16.03
CA CYS A 288 23.35 -3.29 -16.50
C CYS A 288 23.03 -4.78 -16.20
N GLN A 289 22.09 -5.05 -15.29
CA GLN A 289 21.71 -6.41 -14.92
C GLN A 289 20.56 -6.92 -15.78
N GLN A 290 20.72 -8.13 -16.35
CA GLN A 290 19.68 -8.77 -17.18
C GLN A 290 18.62 -9.54 -16.37
N SER A 291 18.81 -9.73 -15.07
CA SER A 291 17.93 -10.56 -14.24
C SER A 291 16.61 -9.85 -13.91
N LYS A 292 15.49 -10.53 -14.18
CA LYS A 292 14.18 -10.14 -13.66
C LYS A 292 14.09 -10.48 -12.17
N THR A 293 13.37 -9.67 -11.41
CA THR A 293 13.06 -9.98 -10.01
C THR A 293 12.08 -11.16 -9.96
N THR A 294 12.34 -12.13 -9.10
CA THR A 294 11.37 -13.18 -8.77
C THR A 294 10.80 -12.91 -7.38
N VAL A 295 9.50 -13.09 -7.20
CA VAL A 295 8.90 -12.95 -5.87
C VAL A 295 9.39 -14.09 -4.98
N PRO A 296 10.02 -13.77 -3.84
CA PRO A 296 10.63 -14.80 -2.99
C PRO A 296 9.62 -15.61 -2.17
N ARG A 297 8.40 -15.09 -2.00
CA ARG A 297 7.39 -15.67 -1.12
C ARG A 297 6.13 -16.03 -1.88
N THR A 298 5.87 -17.32 -1.96
CA THR A 298 4.62 -17.86 -2.50
C THR A 298 3.40 -17.48 -1.64
N ASP A 299 3.62 -17.08 -0.39
CA ASP A 299 2.57 -16.72 0.57
C ASP A 299 1.79 -15.48 0.16
N PHE A 300 2.42 -14.54 -0.56
CA PHE A 300 1.75 -13.35 -1.12
C PHE A 300 0.90 -13.64 -2.37
N LEU A 301 1.08 -14.82 -2.96
CA LEU A 301 0.52 -15.14 -4.27
C LEU A 301 -0.97 -15.47 -4.22
N ASN A 302 -1.55 -15.57 -3.03
CA ASN A 302 -2.96 -15.88 -2.87
C ASN A 302 -3.54 -15.07 -1.71
N MET A 303 -4.37 -14.08 -2.03
CA MET A 303 -5.00 -13.23 -1.00
C MET A 303 -5.88 -14.01 -0.03
N PHE A 304 -6.42 -15.17 -0.41
CA PHE A 304 -7.20 -16.02 0.48
C PHE A 304 -6.30 -16.69 1.53
N ASN A 305 -5.08 -17.07 1.16
CA ASN A 305 -4.10 -17.57 2.12
C ASN A 305 -3.56 -16.45 3.02
N ALA A 306 -3.32 -15.28 2.43
CA ALA A 306 -2.84 -14.11 3.17
C ALA A 306 -3.81 -13.68 4.28
N VAL A 307 -5.12 -13.77 4.04
CA VAL A 307 -6.16 -13.38 5.01
C VAL A 307 -6.48 -14.47 6.05
N SER A 308 -5.96 -15.70 5.87
CA SER A 308 -6.28 -16.85 6.73
C SER A 308 -6.07 -16.60 8.23
N PRO A 309 -5.02 -15.91 8.72
CA PRO A 309 -4.87 -15.62 10.15
C PRO A 309 -6.04 -14.81 10.71
N LEU A 310 -6.51 -13.82 9.95
CA LEU A 310 -7.67 -13.00 10.32
C LEU A 310 -8.96 -13.83 10.30
N VAL A 311 -9.16 -14.66 9.27
CA VAL A 311 -10.30 -15.59 9.18
C VAL A 311 -10.33 -16.53 10.37
N ASN A 312 -9.20 -17.11 10.73
CA ASN A 312 -9.09 -17.99 11.91
C ASN A 312 -9.43 -17.25 13.21
N TYR A 313 -8.92 -16.04 13.39
CA TYR A 313 -9.26 -15.23 14.56
C TYR A 313 -10.76 -14.94 14.63
N ILE A 314 -11.38 -14.52 13.53
CA ILE A 314 -12.82 -14.23 13.48
C ILE A 314 -13.67 -15.48 13.77
N ASN A 315 -13.21 -16.66 13.39
CA ASN A 315 -13.95 -17.91 13.65
C ASN A 315 -13.89 -18.34 15.14
N LEU A 316 -12.99 -17.77 15.93
CA LEU A 316 -12.85 -18.05 17.37
C LEU A 316 -13.68 -17.10 18.25
N ILE A 317 -14.21 -16.05 17.71
CA ILE A 317 -15.03 -15.02 18.41
C ILE A 317 -16.50 -15.14 18.00
#